data_13566daaa2b031931aa5ea10d4329610
#
_entry.id   13566daaa2b031931aa5ea10d4329610
#
_cell.length_a   1.000
_cell.length_b   1.000
_cell.length_c   1.000
_cell.angle_alpha   90.00
_cell.angle_beta   90.00
_cell.angle_gamma   90.00
#
_symmetry.space_group_name_H-M   'P 1'
#
loop_
_entity.id
_entity.type
_entity.pdbx_description
1 polymer ?
#
loop_
_entity_poly.entity_id
_entity_poly.type
_entity_poly.pdbx_seq_one_letter_code
_entity_poly.pdbx_strand_id
1 'polypeptide(L)'
;FEEKEVLARIGTHLSLKKANSEKEQLIKDLDALSRIDLLTKLSNRIDIIEKLEYESSKFERYSKDFSVILCHVDRFKAINDQHGHATGDYVLKEVADVLSRTARKIDHVARWGGGEFLTVLAETKMLGAILAADKLKEAVESHKFEVGTGPLQVTMSFGVSNYAGSGEQIDGLIKVADEFVSKAKGQGGNCVVSM
;
A
#
# COMPACT_ATOMS: atom_id res chain seq x y z
N PHE A 1 -1.45 -46.06 -24.80
CA PHE A 1 -2.30 -45.59 -23.68
C PHE A 1 -1.72 -44.32 -23.02
N GLU A 2 -0.39 -44.23 -22.89
CA GLU A 2 0.26 -43.07 -22.22
C GLU A 2 0.13 -41.74 -22.97
N GLU A 3 0.17 -41.74 -24.31
CA GLU A 3 0.15 -40.49 -25.10
C GLU A 3 -1.20 -39.75 -25.00
N LYS A 4 -2.32 -40.48 -24.99
CA LYS A 4 -3.65 -39.91 -24.83
C LYS A 4 -3.87 -39.34 -23.40
N GLU A 5 -3.31 -39.97 -22.39
CA GLU A 5 -3.38 -39.54 -21.00
C GLU A 5 -2.55 -38.27 -20.77
N VAL A 6 -1.36 -38.20 -21.36
CA VAL A 6 -0.48 -37.02 -21.33
C VAL A 6 -1.17 -35.82 -22.01
N LEU A 7 -1.75 -36.04 -23.20
CA LEU A 7 -2.49 -34.96 -23.90
C LEU A 7 -3.71 -34.50 -23.11
N ALA A 8 -4.44 -35.39 -22.46
CA ALA A 8 -5.58 -35.00 -21.60
C ALA A 8 -5.12 -34.20 -20.38
N ARG A 9 -4.04 -34.59 -19.73
CA ARG A 9 -3.46 -33.82 -18.58
C ARG A 9 -2.95 -32.46 -19.00
N ILE A 10 -2.28 -32.37 -20.16
CA ILE A 10 -1.84 -31.07 -20.72
C ILE A 10 -3.04 -30.20 -21.03
N GLY A 11 -4.09 -30.73 -21.66
CA GLY A 11 -5.33 -30.02 -21.95
C GLY A 11 -6.00 -29.44 -20.68
N THR A 12 -6.10 -30.28 -19.63
CA THR A 12 -6.65 -29.89 -18.34
C THR A 12 -5.78 -28.78 -17.68
N HIS A 13 -4.46 -28.92 -17.74
CA HIS A 13 -3.54 -27.93 -17.17
C HIS A 13 -3.61 -26.57 -17.88
N LEU A 14 -3.70 -26.60 -19.22
CA LEU A 14 -3.87 -25.37 -20.02
C LEU A 14 -5.22 -24.69 -19.76
N SER A 15 -6.30 -25.48 -19.63
CA SER A 15 -7.62 -24.98 -19.30
C SER A 15 -7.67 -24.35 -17.90
N LEU A 16 -7.05 -24.98 -16.91
CA LEU A 16 -6.91 -24.45 -15.56
C LEU A 16 -6.10 -23.15 -15.53
N LYS A 17 -4.98 -23.09 -16.25
CA LYS A 17 -4.15 -21.89 -16.35
C LYS A 17 -4.92 -20.74 -16.99
N LYS A 18 -5.69 -21.01 -18.05
CA LYS A 18 -6.52 -20.04 -18.72
C LYS A 18 -7.63 -19.51 -17.79
N ALA A 19 -8.36 -20.41 -17.13
CA ALA A 19 -9.42 -20.04 -16.18
C ALA A 19 -8.88 -19.22 -14.99
N ASN A 20 -7.71 -19.54 -14.47
CA ASN A 20 -7.07 -18.75 -13.42
C ASN A 20 -6.67 -17.35 -13.91
N SER A 21 -6.12 -17.24 -15.12
CA SER A 21 -5.78 -15.93 -15.71
C SER A 21 -7.03 -15.06 -15.95
N GLU A 22 -8.12 -15.64 -16.45
CA GLU A 22 -9.40 -14.96 -16.64
C GLU A 22 -9.99 -14.50 -15.30
N LYS A 23 -9.93 -15.35 -14.27
CA LYS A 23 -10.36 -15.02 -12.92
C LYS A 23 -9.54 -13.85 -12.32
N GLU A 24 -8.20 -13.88 -12.47
CA GLU A 24 -7.33 -12.80 -12.01
C GLU A 24 -7.63 -11.47 -12.73
N GLN A 25 -7.91 -11.54 -14.04
CA GLN A 25 -8.28 -10.34 -14.79
C GLN A 25 -9.64 -9.81 -14.33
N LEU A 26 -10.62 -10.67 -14.12
CA LEU A 26 -11.95 -10.26 -13.64
C LEU A 26 -11.89 -9.64 -12.23
N ILE A 27 -11.02 -10.16 -11.37
CA ILE A 27 -10.77 -9.57 -10.04
C ILE A 27 -10.17 -8.17 -10.17
N LYS A 28 -9.21 -7.97 -11.08
CA LYS A 28 -8.62 -6.65 -11.35
C LYS A 28 -9.66 -5.67 -11.91
N ASP A 29 -10.53 -6.14 -12.78
CA ASP A 29 -11.59 -5.31 -13.36
C ASP A 29 -12.64 -4.94 -12.30
N LEU A 30 -12.97 -5.85 -11.39
CA LEU A 30 -13.83 -5.57 -10.24
C LEU A 30 -13.18 -4.61 -9.23
N ASP A 31 -11.88 -4.73 -8.97
CA ASP A 31 -11.12 -3.81 -8.13
C ASP A 31 -11.07 -2.40 -8.76
N ALA A 32 -10.96 -2.32 -10.09
CA ALA A 32 -11.01 -1.06 -10.81
C ALA A 32 -12.40 -0.40 -10.76
N LEU A 33 -13.48 -1.18 -10.72
CA LEU A 33 -14.85 -0.70 -10.56
C LEU A 33 -15.21 -0.40 -9.10
N SER A 34 -14.60 -1.10 -8.16
CA SER A 34 -14.74 -0.88 -6.71
C SER A 34 -13.68 0.12 -6.27
N ARG A 35 -14.03 1.19 -5.60
CA ARG A 35 -13.07 2.14 -5.01
C ARG A 35 -12.32 1.59 -3.79
N ILE A 36 -12.49 0.30 -3.49
CA ILE A 36 -12.00 -0.39 -2.29
C ILE A 36 -11.12 -1.57 -2.70
N ASP A 37 -9.96 -1.69 -2.09
CA ASP A 37 -9.12 -2.88 -2.18
C ASP A 37 -9.80 -4.08 -1.50
N LEU A 38 -10.00 -5.17 -2.24
CA LEU A 38 -10.77 -6.32 -1.78
C LEU A 38 -10.11 -7.06 -0.61
N LEU A 39 -8.79 -7.01 -0.48
CA LEU A 39 -8.05 -7.69 0.59
C LEU A 39 -8.10 -6.90 1.88
N THR A 40 -7.74 -5.62 1.84
CA THR A 40 -7.54 -4.77 3.02
C THR A 40 -8.76 -3.94 3.40
N LYS A 41 -9.73 -3.82 2.50
CA LYS A 41 -10.93 -2.98 2.64
C LYS A 41 -10.65 -1.48 2.75
N LEU A 42 -9.42 -1.05 2.54
CA LEU A 42 -9.04 0.36 2.39
C LEU A 42 -9.44 0.88 0.99
N SER A 43 -9.32 2.18 0.80
CA SER A 43 -9.34 2.78 -0.54
C SER A 43 -8.31 2.08 -1.43
N ASN A 44 -8.67 1.87 -2.69
CA ASN A 44 -7.71 1.40 -3.68
C ASN A 44 -6.96 2.58 -4.33
N ARG A 45 -6.06 2.28 -5.28
CA ARG A 45 -5.26 3.27 -5.98
C ARG A 45 -6.11 4.30 -6.74
N ILE A 46 -7.25 3.88 -7.31
CA ILE A 46 -8.12 4.78 -8.08
C ILE A 46 -8.77 5.80 -7.15
N ASP A 47 -9.35 5.33 -6.05
CA ASP A 47 -10.02 6.18 -5.08
C ASP A 47 -9.07 7.18 -4.42
N ILE A 48 -7.84 6.77 -4.08
CA ILE A 48 -6.89 7.67 -3.42
C ILE A 48 -6.35 8.75 -4.37
N ILE A 49 -6.22 8.47 -5.67
CA ILE A 49 -5.84 9.49 -6.66
C ILE A 49 -6.91 10.57 -6.76
N GLU A 50 -8.19 10.22 -6.81
CA GLU A 50 -9.28 11.20 -6.81
C GLU A 50 -9.27 12.07 -5.54
N LYS A 51 -8.95 11.48 -4.40
CA LYS A 51 -8.80 12.24 -3.14
C LYS A 51 -7.61 13.19 -3.17
N LEU A 52 -6.50 12.80 -3.78
CA LEU A 52 -5.35 13.67 -4.01
C LEU A 52 -5.70 14.84 -4.94
N GLU A 53 -6.42 14.59 -6.03
CA GLU A 53 -6.91 15.64 -6.94
C GLU A 53 -7.85 16.61 -6.22
N TYR A 54 -8.70 16.09 -5.34
CA TYR A 54 -9.58 16.91 -4.51
C TYR A 54 -8.78 17.81 -3.53
N GLU A 55 -7.77 17.27 -2.82
CA GLU A 55 -6.93 18.04 -1.91
C GLU A 55 -6.06 19.07 -2.69
N SER A 56 -5.55 18.74 -3.87
CA SER A 56 -4.87 19.68 -4.76
C SER A 56 -5.80 20.84 -5.15
N SER A 57 -7.03 20.56 -5.53
CA SER A 57 -8.04 21.59 -5.84
C SER A 57 -8.36 22.47 -4.64
N LYS A 58 -8.38 21.92 -3.41
CA LYS A 58 -8.54 22.68 -2.17
C LYS A 58 -7.33 23.57 -1.90
N PHE A 59 -6.13 23.07 -2.15
CA PHE A 59 -4.92 23.89 -2.03
C PHE A 59 -4.97 25.10 -2.96
N GLU A 60 -5.26 24.89 -4.25
CA GLU A 60 -5.33 25.98 -5.24
C GLU A 60 -6.40 27.04 -4.88
N ARG A 61 -7.52 26.64 -4.30
CA ARG A 61 -8.62 27.52 -3.98
C ARG A 61 -8.52 28.18 -2.62
N TYR A 62 -8.01 27.47 -1.61
CA TYR A 62 -8.07 27.88 -0.22
C TYR A 62 -6.71 27.92 0.47
N SER A 63 -5.62 27.61 -0.24
CA SER A 63 -4.26 27.50 0.31
C SER A 63 -4.18 26.55 1.53
N LYS A 64 -4.95 25.45 1.46
CA LYS A 64 -4.94 24.39 2.47
C LYS A 64 -3.89 23.37 2.13
N ASP A 65 -2.79 23.40 2.89
CA ASP A 65 -1.69 22.45 2.72
C ASP A 65 -2.17 20.99 2.86
N PHE A 66 -1.56 20.09 2.11
CA PHE A 66 -1.68 18.66 2.35
C PHE A 66 -0.36 17.95 2.09
N SER A 67 -0.22 16.79 2.65
CA SER A 67 0.99 15.98 2.53
C SER A 67 0.64 14.54 2.18
N VAL A 68 1.62 13.81 1.67
CA VAL A 68 1.50 12.40 1.33
C VAL A 68 2.55 11.60 2.10
N ILE A 69 2.14 10.47 2.62
CA ILE A 69 3.01 9.44 3.14
C ILE A 69 2.86 8.21 2.25
N LEU A 70 3.92 7.81 1.57
CA LEU A 70 4.02 6.50 0.96
C LEU A 70 4.80 5.58 1.90
N CYS A 71 4.33 4.37 2.12
CA CYS A 71 5.02 3.42 2.97
C CYS A 71 4.96 2.01 2.41
N HIS A 72 5.93 1.19 2.79
CA HIS A 72 6.07 -0.18 2.30
C HIS A 72 6.45 -1.12 3.44
N VAL A 73 5.81 -2.28 3.51
CA VAL A 73 6.15 -3.35 4.45
C VAL A 73 7.56 -3.86 4.17
N ASP A 74 8.44 -3.74 5.15
CA ASP A 74 9.83 -4.17 4.99
C ASP A 74 9.92 -5.68 4.77
N ARG A 75 10.77 -6.08 3.82
CA ARG A 75 11.01 -7.49 3.47
C ARG A 75 9.74 -8.28 3.17
N PHE A 76 8.67 -7.66 2.66
CA PHE A 76 7.38 -8.32 2.42
C PHE A 76 7.51 -9.57 1.55
N LYS A 77 8.40 -9.56 0.54
CA LYS A 77 8.68 -10.75 -0.27
C LYS A 77 9.24 -11.89 0.58
N ALA A 78 10.16 -11.61 1.50
CA ALA A 78 10.72 -12.63 2.38
C ALA A 78 9.66 -13.22 3.32
N ILE A 79 8.70 -12.41 3.80
CA ILE A 79 7.55 -12.90 4.59
C ILE A 79 6.74 -13.91 3.75
N ASN A 80 6.43 -13.59 2.50
CA ASN A 80 5.72 -14.50 1.61
C ASN A 80 6.52 -15.78 1.32
N ASP A 81 7.81 -15.65 1.05
CA ASP A 81 8.68 -16.79 0.70
C ASP A 81 8.87 -17.74 1.89
N GLN A 82 8.92 -17.22 3.13
CA GLN A 82 9.13 -18.01 4.35
C GLN A 82 7.84 -18.57 4.97
N HIS A 83 6.75 -17.80 4.92
CA HIS A 83 5.51 -18.10 5.64
C HIS A 83 4.31 -18.35 4.72
N GLY A 84 4.51 -18.20 3.40
CA GLY A 84 3.46 -18.37 2.40
C GLY A 84 2.58 -17.13 2.19
N HIS A 85 1.92 -17.06 1.03
CA HIS A 85 1.08 -15.92 0.64
C HIS A 85 -0.09 -15.66 1.58
N ALA A 86 -0.66 -16.71 2.20
CA ALA A 86 -1.75 -16.54 3.17
C ALA A 86 -1.32 -15.73 4.40
N THR A 87 -0.07 -15.92 4.86
CA THR A 87 0.53 -15.12 5.93
C THR A 87 0.79 -13.68 5.46
N GLY A 88 1.27 -13.49 4.24
CA GLY A 88 1.42 -12.16 3.66
C GLY A 88 0.10 -11.40 3.57
N ASP A 89 -0.96 -12.06 3.14
CA ASP A 89 -2.31 -11.48 3.10
C ASP A 89 -2.83 -11.09 4.50
N TYR A 90 -2.57 -11.93 5.51
CA TYR A 90 -2.86 -11.62 6.90
C TYR A 90 -2.10 -10.38 7.37
N VAL A 91 -0.78 -10.31 7.12
CA VAL A 91 0.05 -9.15 7.47
C VAL A 91 -0.49 -7.88 6.82
N LEU A 92 -0.86 -7.92 5.54
CA LEU A 92 -1.43 -6.75 4.85
C LEU A 92 -2.75 -6.27 5.46
N LYS A 93 -3.62 -7.19 5.91
CA LYS A 93 -4.88 -6.84 6.58
C LYS A 93 -4.63 -6.19 7.94
N GLU A 94 -3.73 -6.75 8.74
CA GLU A 94 -3.37 -6.20 10.04
C GLU A 94 -2.71 -4.81 9.90
N VAL A 95 -1.77 -4.66 8.96
CA VAL A 95 -1.15 -3.36 8.67
C VAL A 95 -2.22 -2.33 8.26
N ALA A 96 -3.13 -2.69 7.37
CA ALA A 96 -4.21 -1.81 6.93
C ALA A 96 -5.07 -1.34 8.10
N ASP A 97 -5.42 -2.23 9.01
CA ASP A 97 -6.20 -1.92 10.20
C ASP A 97 -5.41 -1.00 11.17
N VAL A 98 -4.12 -1.28 11.40
CA VAL A 98 -3.25 -0.43 12.23
C VAL A 98 -3.13 0.97 11.63
N LEU A 99 -2.85 1.09 10.33
CA LEU A 99 -2.72 2.39 9.66
C LEU A 99 -4.04 3.18 9.72
N SER A 100 -5.17 2.52 9.44
CA SER A 100 -6.50 3.15 9.46
C SER A 100 -6.90 3.65 10.85
N ARG A 101 -6.62 2.88 11.91
CA ARG A 101 -6.92 3.28 13.30
C ARG A 101 -6.00 4.38 13.82
N THR A 102 -4.78 4.48 13.29
CA THR A 102 -3.78 5.46 13.72
C THR A 102 -3.94 6.80 13.01
N ALA A 103 -4.38 6.79 11.76
CA ALA A 103 -4.68 7.98 10.96
C ALA A 103 -5.87 8.76 11.55
N ARG A 104 -5.92 10.05 11.25
CA ARG A 104 -7.05 10.91 11.66
C ARG A 104 -8.27 10.63 10.78
N LYS A 105 -9.46 10.96 11.28
CA LYS A 105 -10.71 10.75 10.55
C LYS A 105 -10.79 11.49 9.21
N ILE A 106 -10.04 12.59 9.07
CA ILE A 106 -9.96 13.40 7.85
C ILE A 106 -8.87 12.94 6.89
N ASP A 107 -7.96 12.06 7.33
CA ASP A 107 -6.90 11.50 6.51
C ASP A 107 -7.44 10.31 5.71
N HIS A 108 -6.83 10.06 4.56
CA HIS A 108 -7.24 8.96 3.69
C HIS A 108 -6.12 7.94 3.59
N VAL A 109 -6.41 6.70 3.94
CA VAL A 109 -5.47 5.57 3.85
C VAL A 109 -5.91 4.65 2.72
N ALA A 110 -4.97 4.28 1.87
CA ALA A 110 -5.22 3.39 0.74
C ALA A 110 -4.14 2.31 0.62
N ARG A 111 -4.49 1.20 0.02
CA ARG A 111 -3.52 0.26 -0.49
C ARG A 111 -3.08 0.70 -1.89
N TRP A 112 -1.79 1.01 -2.03
CA TRP A 112 -1.21 1.48 -3.30
C TRP A 112 -0.91 0.33 -4.25
N GLY A 113 -0.43 -0.80 -3.72
CA GLY A 113 -0.18 -2.05 -4.45
C GLY A 113 0.80 -2.96 -3.72
N GLY A 114 0.76 -4.26 -3.95
CA GLY A 114 1.67 -5.19 -3.28
C GLY A 114 1.68 -5.01 -1.76
N GLY A 115 2.84 -4.67 -1.20
CA GLY A 115 3.03 -4.34 0.22
C GLY A 115 3.07 -2.83 0.50
N GLU A 116 2.57 -1.99 -0.41
CA GLU A 116 2.64 -0.54 -0.34
C GLU A 116 1.29 0.08 0.05
N PHE A 117 1.36 1.11 0.89
CA PHE A 117 0.21 1.90 1.32
C PHE A 117 0.50 3.39 1.15
N LEU A 118 -0.53 4.15 0.84
CA LEU A 118 -0.46 5.59 0.66
C LEU A 118 -1.46 6.26 1.61
N THR A 119 -0.99 7.28 2.32
CA THR A 119 -1.84 8.08 3.20
C THR A 119 -1.82 9.53 2.75
N VAL A 120 -2.98 10.12 2.53
CA VAL A 120 -3.17 11.54 2.26
C VAL A 120 -3.54 12.23 3.56
N LEU A 121 -2.72 13.17 3.99
CA LEU A 121 -2.89 13.95 5.20
C LEU A 121 -3.48 15.32 4.84
N ALA A 122 -4.79 15.47 5.01
CA ALA A 122 -5.48 16.72 4.76
C ALA A 122 -5.04 17.82 5.75
N GLU A 123 -4.98 19.06 5.26
CA GLU A 123 -4.63 20.25 6.06
C GLU A 123 -3.36 20.07 6.92
N THR A 124 -2.35 19.40 6.35
CA THR A 124 -1.13 19.02 7.08
C THR A 124 0.12 19.43 6.31
N LYS A 125 0.98 20.22 6.96
CA LYS A 125 2.30 20.62 6.45
C LYS A 125 3.35 19.55 6.72
N MET A 126 4.53 19.66 6.09
CA MET A 126 5.65 18.72 6.18
C MET A 126 5.95 18.25 7.61
N LEU A 127 6.13 19.16 8.56
CA LEU A 127 6.45 18.79 9.95
C LEU A 127 5.36 17.91 10.58
N GLY A 128 4.09 18.26 10.35
CA GLY A 128 2.95 17.47 10.83
C GLY A 128 2.89 16.09 10.17
N ALA A 129 3.28 16.02 8.89
CA ALA A 129 3.32 14.76 8.14
C ALA A 129 4.44 13.83 8.62
N ILE A 130 5.61 14.38 8.95
CA ILE A 130 6.71 13.60 9.56
C ILE A 130 6.27 13.00 10.90
N LEU A 131 5.66 13.81 11.79
CA LEU A 131 5.15 13.34 13.07
C LEU A 131 4.04 12.27 12.91
N ALA A 132 3.19 12.42 11.89
CA ALA A 132 2.19 11.41 11.57
C ALA A 132 2.83 10.11 11.06
N ALA A 133 3.85 10.21 10.20
CA ALA A 133 4.58 9.05 9.70
C ALA A 133 5.32 8.30 10.82
N ASP A 134 5.97 9.01 11.75
CA ASP A 134 6.60 8.40 12.93
C ASP A 134 5.58 7.65 13.78
N LYS A 135 4.40 8.25 14.02
CA LYS A 135 3.32 7.61 14.76
C LYS A 135 2.80 6.34 14.07
N LEU A 136 2.64 6.38 12.75
CA LEU A 136 2.24 5.20 11.96
C LEU A 136 3.31 4.10 12.03
N LYS A 137 4.60 4.47 11.92
CA LYS A 137 5.72 3.56 12.03
C LYS A 137 5.73 2.85 13.39
N GLU A 138 5.67 3.60 14.47
CA GLU A 138 5.65 3.07 15.84
C GLU A 138 4.43 2.16 16.08
N ALA A 139 3.27 2.52 15.56
CA ALA A 139 2.06 1.72 15.68
C ALA A 139 2.19 0.36 15.00
N VAL A 140 2.80 0.30 13.80
CA VAL A 140 3.04 -0.98 13.11
C VAL A 140 4.13 -1.78 13.80
N GLU A 141 5.25 -1.16 14.19
CA GLU A 141 6.38 -1.81 14.86
C GLU A 141 5.95 -2.46 16.20
N SER A 142 5.07 -1.80 16.94
CA SER A 142 4.57 -2.29 18.24
C SER A 142 3.41 -3.28 18.11
N HIS A 143 2.81 -3.43 16.94
CA HIS A 143 1.71 -4.35 16.71
C HIS A 143 2.18 -5.81 16.74
N LYS A 144 1.40 -6.67 17.38
CA LYS A 144 1.68 -8.11 17.45
C LYS A 144 1.03 -8.83 16.28
N PHE A 145 1.84 -9.30 15.35
CA PHE A 145 1.37 -10.13 14.23
C PHE A 145 1.46 -11.60 14.64
N GLU A 146 0.34 -12.19 15.05
CA GLU A 146 0.26 -13.60 15.46
C GLU A 146 0.04 -14.47 14.23
N VAL A 147 1.03 -15.26 13.86
CA VAL A 147 0.96 -16.21 12.75
C VAL A 147 1.09 -17.65 13.28
N GLY A 148 0.69 -18.64 12.48
CA GLY A 148 0.66 -20.05 12.91
C GLY A 148 2.00 -20.60 13.46
N THR A 149 3.12 -19.95 13.15
CA THR A 149 4.47 -20.30 13.64
C THR A 149 4.93 -19.48 14.85
N GLY A 150 4.08 -18.61 15.40
CA GLY A 150 4.38 -17.70 16.52
C GLY A 150 4.37 -16.22 16.10
N PRO A 151 4.76 -15.30 16.99
CA PRO A 151 4.74 -13.87 16.71
C PRO A 151 5.73 -13.50 15.60
N LEU A 152 5.27 -12.72 14.64
CA LEU A 152 6.08 -12.19 13.54
C LEU A 152 6.35 -10.71 13.79
N GLN A 153 7.60 -10.30 13.69
CA GLN A 153 7.97 -8.88 13.70
C GLN A 153 7.82 -8.29 12.30
N VAL A 154 6.98 -7.27 12.18
CA VAL A 154 6.78 -6.54 10.92
C VAL A 154 7.13 -5.07 11.14
N THR A 155 7.90 -4.50 10.22
CA THR A 155 8.23 -3.08 10.18
C THR A 155 7.88 -2.49 8.81
N MET A 156 7.87 -1.18 8.72
CA MET A 156 7.62 -0.46 7.48
C MET A 156 8.62 0.69 7.28
N SER A 157 8.93 0.97 6.04
CA SER A 157 9.69 2.15 5.60
C SER A 157 8.75 3.20 5.05
N PHE A 158 8.99 4.47 5.40
CA PHE A 158 8.10 5.59 5.10
C PHE A 158 8.83 6.69 4.34
N GLY A 159 8.19 7.20 3.29
CA GLY A 159 8.61 8.40 2.56
C GLY A 159 7.53 9.47 2.67
N VAL A 160 7.91 10.69 3.01
CA VAL A 160 7.00 11.81 3.23
C VAL A 160 7.26 12.92 2.22
N SER A 161 6.23 13.37 1.54
CA SER A 161 6.26 14.53 0.66
C SER A 161 5.12 15.49 0.98
N ASN A 162 5.35 16.79 0.72
CA ASN A 162 4.35 17.84 0.93
C ASN A 162 4.06 18.51 -0.40
N TYR A 163 2.80 18.78 -0.69
CA TYR A 163 2.40 19.48 -1.91
C TYR A 163 2.84 20.93 -1.85
N ALA A 164 3.65 21.35 -2.83
CA ALA A 164 4.27 22.67 -2.86
C ALA A 164 3.47 23.73 -3.65
N GLY A 165 2.39 23.35 -4.30
CA GLY A 165 1.49 24.29 -4.98
C GLY A 165 1.57 24.30 -6.51
N SER A 166 1.13 25.38 -7.12
CA SER A 166 0.85 25.50 -8.55
C SER A 166 1.99 25.02 -9.45
N GLY A 167 1.69 24.06 -10.29
CA GLY A 167 2.63 23.42 -11.23
C GLY A 167 3.18 22.08 -10.76
N GLU A 168 2.98 21.68 -9.51
CA GLU A 168 3.30 20.34 -9.07
C GLU A 168 2.19 19.36 -9.47
N GLN A 169 2.57 18.32 -10.20
CA GLN A 169 1.65 17.24 -10.56
C GLN A 169 1.61 16.21 -9.42
N ILE A 170 0.44 15.60 -9.19
CA ILE A 170 0.25 14.55 -8.18
C ILE A 170 1.24 13.40 -8.36
N ASP A 171 1.52 13.02 -9.61
CA ASP A 171 2.52 12.00 -9.92
C ASP A 171 3.93 12.38 -9.44
N GLY A 172 4.29 13.67 -9.52
CA GLY A 172 5.56 14.20 -9.00
C GLY A 172 5.63 14.09 -7.48
N LEU A 173 4.57 14.47 -6.79
CA LEU A 173 4.45 14.37 -5.33
C LEU A 173 4.61 12.91 -4.85
N ILE A 174 3.92 11.97 -5.51
CA ILE A 174 4.01 10.54 -5.18
C ILE A 174 5.41 10.00 -5.49
N LYS A 175 6.00 10.40 -6.60
CA LYS A 175 7.36 9.98 -7.00
C LYS A 175 8.41 10.40 -5.95
N VAL A 176 8.31 11.62 -5.43
CA VAL A 176 9.21 12.11 -4.37
C VAL A 176 9.05 11.25 -3.11
N ALA A 177 7.83 10.92 -2.70
CA ALA A 177 7.58 10.02 -1.58
C ALA A 177 8.18 8.62 -1.81
N ASP A 178 8.09 8.07 -3.04
CA ASP A 178 8.66 6.76 -3.40
C ASP A 178 10.20 6.77 -3.34
N GLU A 179 10.84 7.84 -3.82
CA GLU A 179 12.29 8.01 -3.69
C GLU A 179 12.74 8.01 -2.21
N PHE A 180 11.93 8.58 -1.31
CA PHE A 180 12.19 8.56 0.12
C PHE A 180 11.93 7.19 0.76
N VAL A 181 10.91 6.44 0.35
CA VAL A 181 10.74 5.04 0.75
C VAL A 181 11.97 4.21 0.34
N SER A 182 12.45 4.42 -0.88
CA SER A 182 13.65 3.73 -1.38
C SER A 182 14.88 4.06 -0.55
N LYS A 183 15.07 5.33 -0.17
CA LYS A 183 16.14 5.75 0.76
C LYS A 183 15.99 5.12 2.13
N ALA A 184 14.77 5.09 2.70
CA ALA A 184 14.49 4.47 3.98
C ALA A 184 14.86 2.97 3.98
N LYS A 185 14.49 2.24 2.92
CA LYS A 185 14.90 0.84 2.73
C LYS A 185 16.43 0.69 2.64
N GLY A 186 17.10 1.59 1.94
CA GLY A 186 18.56 1.61 1.82
C GLY A 186 19.29 1.88 3.15
N GLN A 187 18.66 2.54 4.10
CA GLN A 187 19.15 2.79 5.47
C GLN A 187 18.89 1.63 6.43
N GLY A 188 18.31 0.53 5.97
CA GLY A 188 18.02 -0.66 6.78
C GLY A 188 16.53 -0.89 7.05
N GLY A 189 15.66 -0.01 6.61
CA GLY A 189 14.21 -0.05 6.84
C GLY A 189 13.79 0.52 8.21
N ASN A 190 12.52 0.37 8.55
CA ASN A 190 11.91 0.83 9.82
C ASN A 190 12.22 2.31 10.15
N CYS A 191 12.19 3.16 9.17
CA CYS A 191 12.46 4.58 9.37
C CYS A 191 11.61 5.46 8.46
N VAL A 192 11.54 6.74 8.82
CA VAL A 192 10.87 7.81 8.06
C VAL A 192 11.93 8.66 7.38
N VAL A 193 11.76 8.90 6.08
CA VAL A 193 12.61 9.81 5.30
C VAL A 193 11.74 10.88 4.64
N SER A 194 12.20 12.11 4.70
CA SER A 194 11.59 13.30 4.09
C SER A 194 12.67 14.22 3.53
N MET A 195 12.26 15.35 2.91
CA MET A 195 13.20 16.42 2.57
C MET A 195 13.82 17.06 3.81
#